data_f38e842c42b1fd24de3af4df61132e3f
#
_entry.id   f38e842c42b1fd24de3af4df61132e3f
#
_cell.length_a   1.000
_cell.length_b   1.000
_cell.length_c   1.000
_cell.angle_alpha   90.00
_cell.angle_beta   90.00
_cell.angle_gamma   90.00
#
_symmetry.space_group_name_H-M   'P 1'
#
loop_
_entity.id
_entity.type
_entity.pdbx_description
1 polymer ?
#
loop_
_entity_poly.entity_id
_entity_poly.type
_entity_poly.pdbx_seq_one_letter_code
_entity_poly.pdbx_strand_id
1 'polypeptide(L)'
;MPFAQVNGQKIFYKDSGGRGPAVVLAHGFLMDSSMFDAQVAALSDKFRVVTWDERGFGQTEHDGKPFTYWDSANDCLALMTHLGVDSAVVGGMSQGGFLSLRAALTAPQRVRALVLIDTAADVDSPEILAGYKQMVDTWVTHGPVDDLVNIIANIIIADPVENPKWIAKWKARQKELMVHPSDCLLNRDDVSSRLGEITCPAIVIHGTNDNAISAERAEALRKGLRNAEPIVWVDGAAHAANLTHPHVVNPPLRAFLERVA
;
A
#
# COMPACT_ATOMS: atom_id res chain seq x y z
N MET A 1 17.46 15.79 2.01
CA MET A 1 16.39 15.77 3.03
C MET A 1 15.34 14.76 2.54
N PRO A 2 14.69 14.01 3.39
CA PRO A 2 13.78 12.93 2.98
C PRO A 2 12.40 13.44 2.51
N PHE A 3 12.36 14.57 1.80
CA PHE A 3 11.13 15.14 1.25
C PHE A 3 11.30 15.52 -0.22
N ALA A 4 10.31 15.16 -1.03
CA ALA A 4 10.18 15.55 -2.43
C ALA A 4 9.00 16.53 -2.61
N GLN A 5 9.22 17.62 -3.34
CA GLN A 5 8.16 18.53 -3.76
C GLN A 5 7.64 18.04 -5.12
N VAL A 6 6.51 17.34 -5.13
CA VAL A 6 5.92 16.76 -6.34
C VAL A 6 4.42 16.99 -6.37
N ASN A 7 3.88 17.36 -7.51
CA ASN A 7 2.43 17.58 -7.72
C ASN A 7 1.77 18.49 -6.66
N GLY A 8 2.50 19.49 -6.16
CA GLY A 8 2.03 20.38 -5.09
C GLY A 8 2.05 19.78 -3.69
N GLN A 9 2.57 18.56 -3.52
CA GLN A 9 2.68 17.87 -2.24
C GLN A 9 4.12 17.84 -1.76
N LYS A 10 4.32 17.85 -0.44
CA LYS A 10 5.61 17.62 0.21
C LYS A 10 5.65 16.19 0.73
N ILE A 11 6.05 15.28 -0.14
CA ILE A 11 6.05 13.83 0.10
C ILE A 11 7.28 13.43 0.91
N PHE A 12 7.05 12.78 2.05
CA PHE A 12 8.11 12.11 2.81
C PHE A 12 8.45 10.77 2.17
N TYR A 13 9.74 10.45 2.08
CA TYR A 13 10.21 9.16 1.61
C TYR A 13 11.48 8.71 2.35
N LYS A 14 11.71 7.40 2.36
CA LYS A 14 12.97 6.78 2.73
C LYS A 14 13.54 6.14 1.47
N ASP A 15 14.84 6.27 1.27
CA ASP A 15 15.57 5.70 0.13
C ASP A 15 16.79 4.95 0.67
N SER A 16 16.86 3.66 0.45
CA SER A 16 18.01 2.85 0.89
C SER A 16 19.30 3.20 0.16
N GLY A 17 19.19 3.97 -0.92
CA GLY A 17 20.33 4.24 -1.80
C GLY A 17 20.75 3.01 -2.61
N GLY A 18 22.00 3.04 -3.13
CA GLY A 18 22.54 1.97 -3.94
C GLY A 18 22.32 2.17 -5.44
N ARG A 19 22.91 1.27 -6.25
CA ARG A 19 22.86 1.29 -7.72
C ARG A 19 22.01 0.15 -8.30
N GLY A 20 21.41 -0.67 -7.45
CA GLY A 20 20.53 -1.76 -7.86
C GLY A 20 19.24 -1.26 -8.50
N PRO A 21 18.47 -2.15 -9.13
CA PRO A 21 17.16 -1.81 -9.64
C PRO A 21 16.26 -1.22 -8.55
N ALA A 22 15.45 -0.22 -8.93
CA ALA A 22 14.59 0.46 -7.97
C ALA A 22 13.31 -0.35 -7.69
N VAL A 23 12.93 -0.38 -6.40
CA VAL A 23 11.68 -0.94 -5.89
C VAL A 23 11.00 0.15 -5.07
N VAL A 24 9.80 0.57 -5.46
CA VAL A 24 9.04 1.66 -4.82
C VAL A 24 7.79 1.07 -4.18
N LEU A 25 7.69 1.18 -2.84
CA LEU A 25 6.63 0.56 -2.05
C LEU A 25 5.78 1.62 -1.34
N ALA A 26 4.47 1.51 -1.52
CA ALA A 26 3.45 2.34 -0.90
C ALA A 26 2.70 1.58 0.20
N HIS A 27 2.48 2.25 1.33
CA HIS A 27 1.87 1.65 2.52
C HIS A 27 0.34 1.46 2.40
N GLY A 28 -0.25 0.74 3.37
CA GLY A 28 -1.69 0.58 3.53
C GLY A 28 -2.37 1.76 4.22
N PHE A 29 -3.71 1.80 4.17
CA PHE A 29 -4.51 2.80 4.86
C PHE A 29 -4.21 2.79 6.37
N LEU A 30 -4.11 3.97 6.99
CA LEU A 30 -3.70 4.17 8.39
C LEU A 30 -2.23 3.80 8.70
N MET A 31 -1.47 3.29 7.73
CA MET A 31 -0.07 2.95 7.92
C MET A 31 0.85 4.11 7.48
N ASP A 32 2.14 3.90 7.53
CA ASP A 32 3.19 4.76 6.98
C ASP A 32 4.33 3.91 6.40
N SER A 33 5.32 4.54 5.80
CA SER A 33 6.47 3.89 5.16
C SER A 33 7.23 2.90 6.06
N SER A 34 7.14 3.05 7.40
CA SER A 34 7.83 2.16 8.33
C SER A 34 7.29 0.74 8.37
N MET A 35 6.08 0.49 7.82
CA MET A 35 5.58 -0.87 7.70
C MET A 35 6.43 -1.79 6.82
N PHE A 36 7.28 -1.20 5.98
CA PHE A 36 8.21 -1.92 5.09
C PHE A 36 9.64 -2.01 5.63
N ASP A 37 9.92 -1.63 6.87
CA ASP A 37 11.29 -1.64 7.40
C ASP A 37 11.95 -3.03 7.29
N ALA A 38 11.18 -4.13 7.47
CA ALA A 38 11.67 -5.49 7.30
C ALA A 38 11.95 -5.85 5.82
N GLN A 39 11.19 -5.32 4.86
CA GLN A 39 11.43 -5.48 3.43
C GLN A 39 12.66 -4.67 3.00
N VAL A 40 12.80 -3.44 3.49
CA VAL A 40 13.99 -2.60 3.25
C VAL A 40 15.24 -3.33 3.72
N ALA A 41 15.24 -3.85 4.95
CA ALA A 41 16.37 -4.60 5.49
C ALA A 41 16.73 -5.86 4.68
N ALA A 42 15.71 -6.56 4.16
CA ALA A 42 15.90 -7.80 3.40
C ALA A 42 16.31 -7.59 1.94
N LEU A 43 16.12 -6.41 1.36
CA LEU A 43 16.26 -6.18 -0.08
C LEU A 43 17.35 -5.17 -0.44
N SER A 44 17.76 -4.28 0.48
CA SER A 44 18.63 -3.14 0.18
C SER A 44 20.10 -3.52 -0.15
N ASP A 45 20.48 -4.76 0.03
CA ASP A 45 21.77 -5.28 -0.42
C ASP A 45 21.89 -5.43 -1.95
N LYS A 46 20.75 -5.64 -2.64
CA LYS A 46 20.68 -5.81 -4.10
C LYS A 46 19.86 -4.75 -4.82
N PHE A 47 18.88 -4.19 -4.16
CA PHE A 47 17.91 -3.26 -4.74
C PHE A 47 17.99 -1.88 -4.08
N ARG A 48 17.68 -0.84 -4.83
CA ARG A 48 17.38 0.48 -4.27
C ARG A 48 15.92 0.50 -3.85
N VAL A 49 15.65 0.37 -2.55
CA VAL A 49 14.30 0.32 -2.00
C VAL A 49 13.88 1.71 -1.56
N VAL A 50 12.78 2.20 -2.12
CA VAL A 50 12.14 3.47 -1.77
C VAL A 50 10.80 3.16 -1.13
N THR A 51 10.57 3.66 0.08
CA THR A 51 9.27 3.65 0.75
C THR A 51 8.85 5.08 1.00
N TRP A 52 7.57 5.39 0.94
CA TRP A 52 7.08 6.76 1.02
C TRP A 52 5.73 6.83 1.73
N ASP A 53 5.43 7.98 2.30
CA ASP A 53 4.17 8.25 2.97
C ASP A 53 3.22 8.93 1.99
N GLU A 54 2.05 8.34 1.74
CA GLU A 54 1.01 8.91 0.90
C GLU A 54 0.42 10.20 1.50
N ARG A 55 -0.29 10.97 0.66
CA ARG A 55 -1.00 12.19 1.07
C ARG A 55 -1.84 11.96 2.33
N GLY A 56 -1.64 12.81 3.32
CA GLY A 56 -2.36 12.74 4.57
C GLY A 56 -1.91 11.63 5.51
N PHE A 57 -0.80 10.92 5.26
CA PHE A 57 -0.26 9.88 6.14
C PHE A 57 1.18 10.18 6.56
N GLY A 58 1.59 9.54 7.66
CA GLY A 58 2.95 9.59 8.17
C GLY A 58 3.48 11.02 8.34
N GLN A 59 4.57 11.33 7.67
CA GLN A 59 5.23 12.64 7.68
C GLN A 59 4.94 13.47 6.42
N THR A 60 4.15 12.95 5.47
CA THR A 60 3.75 13.71 4.28
C THR A 60 2.76 14.79 4.66
N GLU A 61 3.08 16.03 4.31
CA GLU A 61 2.18 17.17 4.52
C GLU A 61 0.97 17.05 3.58
N HIS A 62 -0.19 17.43 4.07
CA HIS A 62 -1.44 17.40 3.32
C HIS A 62 -1.90 18.84 3.02
N ASP A 63 -2.24 19.12 1.77
CA ASP A 63 -2.71 20.45 1.34
C ASP A 63 -4.21 20.71 1.65
N GLY A 64 -4.88 19.78 2.32
CA GLY A 64 -6.29 19.90 2.71
C GLY A 64 -7.28 19.75 1.55
N LYS A 65 -6.86 19.22 0.40
CA LYS A 65 -7.74 19.03 -0.76
C LYS A 65 -8.11 17.57 -0.95
N PRO A 66 -9.30 17.28 -1.50
CA PRO A 66 -9.67 15.93 -1.93
C PRO A 66 -8.68 15.40 -2.97
N PHE A 67 -8.48 14.09 -2.97
CA PHE A 67 -7.64 13.38 -3.94
C PHE A 67 -8.17 11.96 -4.19
N THR A 68 -7.65 11.32 -5.21
CA THR A 68 -7.98 9.96 -5.62
C THR A 68 -6.73 9.09 -5.65
N TYR A 69 -6.88 7.77 -5.77
CA TYR A 69 -5.72 6.90 -5.98
C TYR A 69 -5.03 7.11 -7.34
N TRP A 70 -5.67 7.78 -8.30
CA TRP A 70 -4.98 8.25 -9.52
C TRP A 70 -4.01 9.39 -9.20
N ASP A 71 -4.37 10.29 -8.27
CA ASP A 71 -3.46 11.34 -7.80
C ASP A 71 -2.29 10.72 -7.04
N SER A 72 -2.53 9.75 -6.14
CA SER A 72 -1.47 9.02 -5.43
C SER A 72 -0.57 8.23 -6.40
N ALA A 73 -1.11 7.63 -7.46
CA ALA A 73 -0.33 6.98 -8.50
C ALA A 73 0.58 7.98 -9.25
N ASN A 74 0.05 9.17 -9.56
CA ASN A 74 0.83 10.24 -10.17
C ASN A 74 1.91 10.78 -9.22
N ASP A 75 1.65 10.82 -7.91
CA ASP A 75 2.68 11.18 -6.91
C ASP A 75 3.80 10.16 -6.86
N CYS A 76 3.48 8.86 -6.90
CA CYS A 76 4.47 7.79 -7.01
C CYS A 76 5.36 7.97 -8.24
N LEU A 77 4.77 8.18 -9.40
CA LEU A 77 5.50 8.41 -10.66
C LEU A 77 6.35 9.69 -10.63
N ALA A 78 5.84 10.75 -10.01
CA ALA A 78 6.57 12.01 -9.84
C ALA A 78 7.71 11.87 -8.82
N LEU A 79 7.52 11.11 -7.75
CA LEU A 79 8.59 10.76 -6.80
C LEU A 79 9.71 9.97 -7.49
N MET A 80 9.37 8.99 -8.32
CA MET A 80 10.36 8.27 -9.13
C MET A 80 11.17 9.24 -9.99
N THR A 81 10.50 10.20 -10.65
CA THR A 81 11.18 11.23 -11.46
C THR A 81 12.10 12.12 -10.62
N HIS A 82 11.64 12.56 -9.44
CA HIS A 82 12.44 13.33 -8.48
C HIS A 82 13.73 12.60 -8.07
N LEU A 83 13.65 11.27 -7.94
CA LEU A 83 14.76 10.40 -7.53
C LEU A 83 15.65 9.96 -8.70
N GLY A 84 15.37 10.42 -9.93
CA GLY A 84 16.10 10.00 -11.13
C GLY A 84 15.87 8.52 -11.49
N VAL A 85 14.69 7.98 -11.16
CA VAL A 85 14.30 6.60 -11.45
C VAL A 85 13.38 6.59 -12.66
N ASP A 86 13.88 6.14 -13.80
CA ASP A 86 13.10 6.08 -15.05
C ASP A 86 12.06 4.97 -15.02
N SER A 87 12.40 3.81 -14.49
CA SER A 87 11.48 2.69 -14.31
C SER A 87 11.81 1.91 -13.03
N ALA A 88 10.79 1.35 -12.38
CA ALA A 88 10.92 0.61 -11.13
C ALA A 88 9.96 -0.57 -11.07
N VAL A 89 10.22 -1.49 -10.14
CA VAL A 89 9.17 -2.33 -9.58
C VAL A 89 8.35 -1.46 -8.64
N VAL A 90 7.04 -1.38 -8.86
CA VAL A 90 6.12 -0.57 -8.06
C VAL A 90 5.18 -1.50 -7.31
N GLY A 91 4.90 -1.21 -6.07
CA GLY A 91 4.01 -2.07 -5.32
C GLY A 91 3.59 -1.45 -3.99
N GLY A 92 2.86 -2.23 -3.24
CA GLY A 92 2.43 -1.83 -1.91
C GLY A 92 1.40 -2.77 -1.31
N MET A 93 1.00 -2.43 -0.10
CA MET A 93 0.02 -3.14 0.67
C MET A 93 -1.32 -2.42 0.61
N SER A 94 -2.43 -3.15 0.40
CA SER A 94 -3.79 -2.61 0.44
C SER A 94 -3.95 -1.39 -0.50
N GLN A 95 -4.19 -0.18 0.02
CA GLN A 95 -4.23 1.04 -0.80
C GLN A 95 -2.96 1.26 -1.61
N GLY A 96 -1.80 0.88 -1.11
CA GLY A 96 -0.55 0.92 -1.86
C GLY A 96 -0.60 0.05 -3.12
N GLY A 97 -1.32 -1.07 -3.08
CA GLY A 97 -1.66 -1.86 -4.25
C GLY A 97 -2.66 -1.16 -5.18
N PHE A 98 -3.69 -0.49 -4.64
CA PHE A 98 -4.67 0.26 -5.44
C PHE A 98 -4.00 1.32 -6.31
N LEU A 99 -3.11 2.14 -5.72
CA LEU A 99 -2.38 3.13 -6.49
C LEU A 99 -1.34 2.51 -7.43
N SER A 100 -0.72 1.38 -7.08
CA SER A 100 0.27 0.70 -7.92
C SER A 100 -0.35 0.15 -9.22
N LEU A 101 -1.55 -0.40 -9.16
CA LEU A 101 -2.33 -0.79 -10.33
C LEU A 101 -2.60 0.43 -11.24
N ARG A 102 -2.98 1.56 -10.65
CA ARG A 102 -3.23 2.81 -11.40
C ARG A 102 -1.95 3.40 -11.99
N ALA A 103 -0.82 3.30 -11.30
CA ALA A 103 0.48 3.69 -11.83
C ALA A 103 0.85 2.86 -13.08
N ALA A 104 0.62 1.53 -13.03
CA ALA A 104 0.85 0.65 -14.17
C ALA A 104 -0.09 0.94 -15.35
N LEU A 105 -1.35 1.30 -15.09
CA LEU A 105 -2.31 1.72 -16.12
C LEU A 105 -1.99 3.09 -16.72
N THR A 106 -1.42 4.02 -15.92
CA THR A 106 -1.09 5.38 -16.36
C THR A 106 0.22 5.44 -17.15
N ALA A 107 1.25 4.73 -16.69
CA ALA A 107 2.59 4.80 -17.26
C ALA A 107 3.23 3.39 -17.33
N PRO A 108 2.70 2.48 -18.17
CA PRO A 108 3.15 1.09 -18.22
C PRO A 108 4.64 0.93 -18.50
N GLN A 109 5.25 1.86 -19.26
CA GLN A 109 6.68 1.86 -19.57
C GLN A 109 7.56 2.19 -18.35
N ARG A 110 6.99 2.75 -17.28
CA ARG A 110 7.68 3.10 -16.04
C ARG A 110 7.56 2.03 -14.95
N VAL A 111 6.62 1.08 -15.11
CA VAL A 111 6.37 0.02 -14.14
C VAL A 111 6.89 -1.32 -14.70
N ARG A 112 8.05 -1.75 -14.21
CA ARG A 112 8.73 -3.00 -14.67
C ARG A 112 8.01 -4.24 -14.19
N ALA A 113 7.48 -4.22 -12.97
CA ALA A 113 6.70 -5.28 -12.36
C ALA A 113 5.86 -4.73 -11.21
N LEU A 114 4.87 -5.48 -10.76
CA LEU A 114 4.01 -5.13 -9.62
C LEU A 114 4.23 -6.06 -8.44
N VAL A 115 4.27 -5.48 -7.24
CA VAL A 115 4.23 -6.18 -5.93
C VAL A 115 2.92 -5.81 -5.24
N LEU A 116 2.00 -6.76 -5.14
CA LEU A 116 0.63 -6.56 -4.68
C LEU A 116 0.40 -7.38 -3.41
N ILE A 117 0.38 -6.70 -2.26
CA ILE A 117 0.28 -7.34 -0.94
C ILE A 117 -1.09 -7.00 -0.33
N ASP A 118 -1.86 -8.01 0.04
CA ASP A 118 -3.16 -7.86 0.71
C ASP A 118 -4.03 -6.78 0.04
N THR A 119 -4.23 -6.89 -1.28
CA THR A 119 -4.89 -5.86 -2.10
C THR A 119 -5.84 -6.47 -3.12
N ALA A 120 -6.66 -5.62 -3.75
CA ALA A 120 -7.65 -5.99 -4.75
C ALA A 120 -7.71 -4.94 -5.87
N ALA A 121 -8.49 -5.19 -6.92
CA ALA A 121 -8.73 -4.23 -8.00
C ALA A 121 -10.16 -3.67 -7.99
N ASP A 122 -11.07 -4.41 -7.39
CA ASP A 122 -12.49 -4.08 -7.24
C ASP A 122 -12.76 -3.18 -6.02
N VAL A 123 -14.03 -2.84 -5.81
CA VAL A 123 -14.51 -2.09 -4.65
C VAL A 123 -15.26 -3.02 -3.69
N ASP A 124 -15.38 -2.58 -2.44
CA ASP A 124 -16.11 -3.31 -1.42
C ASP A 124 -17.64 -3.27 -1.66
N SER A 125 -18.36 -4.25 -1.11
CA SER A 125 -19.82 -4.24 -1.16
C SER A 125 -20.41 -3.04 -0.41
N PRO A 126 -21.63 -2.59 -0.74
CA PRO A 126 -22.29 -1.49 -0.04
C PRO A 126 -22.34 -1.67 1.47
N GLU A 127 -22.51 -2.91 1.95
CA GLU A 127 -22.57 -3.24 3.38
C GLU A 127 -21.20 -3.02 4.06
N ILE A 128 -20.11 -3.46 3.43
CA ILE A 128 -18.74 -3.26 3.94
C ILE A 128 -18.40 -1.76 3.94
N LEU A 129 -18.72 -1.06 2.85
CA LEU A 129 -18.51 0.39 2.74
C LEU A 129 -19.27 1.16 3.82
N ALA A 130 -20.51 0.75 4.14
CA ALA A 130 -21.28 1.35 5.22
C ALA A 130 -20.60 1.17 6.58
N GLY A 131 -20.04 -0.02 6.85
CA GLY A 131 -19.25 -0.30 8.05
C GLY A 131 -17.99 0.56 8.14
N TYR A 132 -17.22 0.67 7.06
CA TYR A 132 -16.05 1.54 7.01
C TYR A 132 -16.41 3.01 7.19
N LYS A 133 -17.50 3.47 6.56
CA LYS A 133 -18.00 4.83 6.75
C LYS A 133 -18.32 5.11 8.21
N GLN A 134 -18.98 4.20 8.91
CA GLN A 134 -19.26 4.35 10.34
C GLN A 134 -17.99 4.47 11.20
N MET A 135 -16.95 3.67 10.88
CA MET A 135 -15.64 3.77 11.56
C MET A 135 -14.98 5.13 11.31
N VAL A 136 -15.04 5.62 10.06
CA VAL A 136 -14.51 6.94 9.67
C VAL A 136 -15.28 8.06 10.37
N ASP A 137 -16.61 8.02 10.35
CA ASP A 137 -17.47 9.02 11.01
C ASP A 137 -17.16 9.09 12.53
N THR A 138 -16.94 7.92 13.15
CA THR A 138 -16.54 7.84 14.57
C THR A 138 -15.16 8.46 14.78
N TRP A 139 -14.20 8.15 13.93
CA TRP A 139 -12.83 8.69 14.02
C TRP A 139 -12.80 10.21 13.85
N VAL A 140 -13.45 10.73 12.82
CA VAL A 140 -13.47 12.17 12.53
C VAL A 140 -14.20 12.94 13.64
N THR A 141 -15.26 12.36 14.22
CA THR A 141 -16.05 13.00 15.27
C THR A 141 -15.37 12.95 16.64
N HIS A 142 -14.95 11.75 17.04
CA HIS A 142 -14.49 11.50 18.42
C HIS A 142 -12.97 11.27 18.51
N GLY A 143 -12.28 11.16 17.39
CA GLY A 143 -10.88 10.76 17.31
C GLY A 143 -10.67 9.26 17.41
N PRO A 144 -9.41 8.82 17.48
CA PRO A 144 -9.01 7.41 17.56
C PRO A 144 -9.26 6.84 18.97
N VAL A 145 -10.54 6.70 19.36
CA VAL A 145 -10.95 6.14 20.67
C VAL A 145 -10.56 4.68 20.80
N ASP A 146 -10.37 4.19 22.03
CA ASP A 146 -9.80 2.87 22.31
C ASP A 146 -10.53 1.71 21.61
N ASP A 147 -11.85 1.67 21.73
CA ASP A 147 -12.64 0.59 21.11
C ASP A 147 -12.45 0.57 19.58
N LEU A 148 -12.48 1.73 18.95
CA LEU A 148 -12.32 1.85 17.50
C LEU A 148 -10.92 1.40 17.03
N VAL A 149 -9.86 1.91 17.67
CA VAL A 149 -8.50 1.58 17.23
C VAL A 149 -8.15 0.12 17.51
N ASN A 150 -8.69 -0.51 18.53
CA ASN A 150 -8.51 -1.92 18.79
C ASN A 150 -9.23 -2.79 17.73
N ILE A 151 -10.44 -2.42 17.30
CA ILE A 151 -11.13 -3.08 16.20
C ILE A 151 -10.31 -2.97 14.92
N ILE A 152 -9.86 -1.77 14.57
CA ILE A 152 -9.06 -1.53 13.36
C ILE A 152 -7.73 -2.29 13.41
N ALA A 153 -7.04 -2.29 14.56
CA ALA A 153 -5.79 -3.02 14.71
C ALA A 153 -5.96 -4.54 14.52
N ASN A 154 -7.07 -5.09 14.99
CA ASN A 154 -7.39 -6.50 14.78
C ASN A 154 -7.82 -6.84 13.35
N ILE A 155 -8.36 -5.89 12.60
CA ILE A 155 -8.64 -6.07 11.17
C ILE A 155 -7.35 -6.00 10.35
N ILE A 156 -6.50 -4.98 10.59
CA ILE A 156 -5.34 -4.70 9.74
C ILE A 156 -4.14 -5.56 10.14
N ILE A 157 -3.83 -5.68 11.42
CA ILE A 157 -2.54 -6.18 11.92
C ILE A 157 -2.71 -7.53 12.62
N ALA A 158 -3.64 -7.60 13.59
CA ALA A 158 -3.95 -8.78 14.40
C ALA A 158 -2.70 -9.43 15.05
N ASP A 159 -1.75 -8.61 15.49
CA ASP A 159 -0.50 -9.05 16.12
C ASP A 159 -0.30 -8.37 17.47
N PRO A 160 -0.08 -9.13 18.57
CA PRO A 160 0.01 -8.57 19.91
C PRO A 160 1.23 -7.68 20.15
N VAL A 161 2.26 -7.78 19.32
CA VAL A 161 3.49 -6.98 19.40
C VAL A 161 3.36 -5.69 18.57
N GLU A 162 2.77 -5.78 17.37
CA GLU A 162 2.62 -4.66 16.46
C GLU A 162 1.40 -3.78 16.77
N ASN A 163 0.26 -4.36 17.17
CA ASN A 163 -0.95 -3.59 17.47
C ASN A 163 -0.70 -2.39 18.40
N PRO A 164 -0.03 -2.52 19.57
CA PRO A 164 0.19 -1.38 20.47
C PRO A 164 1.00 -0.25 19.84
N LYS A 165 1.98 -0.59 18.97
CA LYS A 165 2.85 0.39 18.30
C LYS A 165 2.05 1.24 17.33
N TRP A 166 1.21 0.60 16.50
CA TRP A 166 0.39 1.29 15.51
C TRP A 166 -0.77 2.05 16.14
N ILE A 167 -1.41 1.50 17.15
CA ILE A 167 -2.42 2.22 17.95
C ILE A 167 -1.84 3.50 18.54
N ALA A 168 -0.61 3.47 19.07
CA ALA A 168 0.05 4.67 19.60
C ALA A 168 0.27 5.73 18.51
N LYS A 169 0.70 5.33 17.31
CA LYS A 169 0.83 6.23 16.15
C LYS A 169 -0.52 6.84 15.76
N TRP A 170 -1.57 6.02 15.67
CA TRP A 170 -2.91 6.47 15.31
C TRP A 170 -3.48 7.47 16.30
N LYS A 171 -3.28 7.24 17.61
CA LYS A 171 -3.71 8.16 18.67
C LYS A 171 -2.95 9.49 18.68
N ALA A 172 -1.72 9.51 18.21
CA ALA A 172 -0.93 10.73 18.08
C ALA A 172 -1.33 11.57 16.85
N ARG A 173 -2.12 11.02 15.94
CA ARG A 173 -2.52 11.69 14.69
C ARG A 173 -3.71 12.63 14.93
N GLN A 174 -3.69 13.79 14.29
CA GLN A 174 -4.84 14.69 14.25
C GLN A 174 -5.99 14.04 13.47
N LYS A 175 -7.16 13.99 14.07
CA LYS A 175 -8.32 13.28 13.51
C LYS A 175 -8.82 13.87 12.18
N GLU A 176 -8.66 15.17 11.99
CA GLU A 176 -9.06 15.91 10.81
C GLU A 176 -8.30 15.45 9.54
N LEU A 177 -7.08 14.95 9.71
CA LEU A 177 -6.27 14.43 8.61
C LEU A 177 -6.85 13.14 8.00
N MET A 178 -7.88 12.56 8.61
CA MET A 178 -8.54 11.36 8.09
C MET A 178 -9.61 11.64 7.04
N VAL A 179 -10.13 12.86 6.94
CA VAL A 179 -11.27 13.18 6.06
C VAL A 179 -10.97 12.80 4.60
N HIS A 180 -9.98 13.41 3.98
CA HIS A 180 -9.69 13.19 2.56
C HIS A 180 -9.09 11.82 2.23
N PRO A 181 -8.18 11.24 3.05
CA PRO A 181 -7.75 9.85 2.85
C PRO A 181 -8.91 8.86 2.92
N SER A 182 -9.86 9.07 3.84
CA SER A 182 -11.04 8.21 3.94
C SER A 182 -11.98 8.37 2.75
N ASP A 183 -12.21 9.60 2.30
CA ASP A 183 -12.98 9.87 1.09
C ASP A 183 -12.36 9.19 -0.13
N CYS A 184 -11.02 9.25 -0.26
CA CYS A 184 -10.29 8.55 -1.31
C CYS A 184 -10.52 7.03 -1.27
N LEU A 185 -10.44 6.43 -0.07
CA LEU A 185 -10.65 4.99 0.11
C LEU A 185 -12.10 4.58 -0.21
N LEU A 186 -13.07 5.29 0.36
CA LEU A 186 -14.49 4.92 0.26
C LEU A 186 -15.09 5.16 -1.12
N ASN A 187 -14.55 6.11 -1.88
CA ASN A 187 -15.06 6.49 -3.21
C ASN A 187 -14.12 6.06 -4.35
N ARG A 188 -13.22 5.10 -4.09
CA ARG A 188 -12.32 4.62 -5.16
C ARG A 188 -13.10 3.94 -6.28
N ASP A 189 -12.62 4.09 -7.49
CA ASP A 189 -13.15 3.41 -8.66
C ASP A 189 -12.69 1.96 -8.75
N ASP A 190 -13.52 1.13 -9.38
CA ASP A 190 -13.19 -0.26 -9.74
C ASP A 190 -12.34 -0.29 -11.01
N VAL A 191 -11.14 -0.91 -10.93
CA VAL A 191 -10.25 -1.09 -12.09
C VAL A 191 -10.13 -2.55 -12.52
N SER A 192 -10.96 -3.45 -11.99
CA SER A 192 -10.89 -4.89 -12.27
C SER A 192 -11.04 -5.21 -13.76
N SER A 193 -11.91 -4.51 -14.47
CA SER A 193 -12.11 -4.67 -15.91
C SER A 193 -10.88 -4.26 -16.76
N ARG A 194 -9.97 -3.49 -16.18
CA ARG A 194 -8.75 -2.97 -16.83
C ARG A 194 -7.49 -3.76 -16.51
N LEU A 195 -7.56 -4.78 -15.64
CA LEU A 195 -6.38 -5.59 -15.26
C LEU A 195 -5.68 -6.22 -16.46
N GLY A 196 -6.45 -6.59 -17.48
CA GLY A 196 -5.92 -7.14 -18.73
C GLY A 196 -5.07 -6.16 -19.57
N GLU A 197 -5.09 -4.85 -19.27
CA GLU A 197 -4.21 -3.85 -19.90
C GLU A 197 -2.80 -3.87 -19.31
N ILE A 198 -2.65 -4.38 -18.07
CA ILE A 198 -1.38 -4.47 -17.35
C ILE A 198 -0.61 -5.68 -17.86
N THR A 199 0.53 -5.44 -18.51
CA THR A 199 1.34 -6.48 -19.17
C THR A 199 2.65 -6.78 -18.45
N CYS A 200 3.04 -5.99 -17.45
CA CYS A 200 4.23 -6.29 -16.66
C CYS A 200 4.01 -7.51 -15.76
N PRO A 201 5.09 -8.22 -15.36
CA PRO A 201 5.01 -9.28 -14.35
C PRO A 201 4.41 -8.77 -13.04
N ALA A 202 3.73 -9.65 -12.31
CA ALA A 202 3.19 -9.30 -10.99
C ALA A 202 3.32 -10.46 -10.01
N ILE A 203 3.58 -10.15 -8.74
CA ILE A 203 3.44 -11.07 -7.61
C ILE A 203 2.30 -10.60 -6.71
N VAL A 204 1.42 -11.52 -6.33
CA VAL A 204 0.35 -11.30 -5.35
C VAL A 204 0.72 -12.07 -4.09
N ILE A 205 0.76 -11.39 -2.95
CA ILE A 205 1.04 -11.97 -1.62
C ILE A 205 -0.17 -11.67 -0.74
N HIS A 206 -0.71 -12.67 -0.05
CA HIS A 206 -1.97 -12.50 0.66
C HIS A 206 -2.05 -13.34 1.93
N GLY A 207 -2.49 -12.71 3.03
CA GLY A 207 -2.70 -13.37 4.31
C GLY A 207 -3.96 -14.25 4.30
N THR A 208 -3.86 -15.48 4.82
CA THR A 208 -5.02 -16.39 4.83
C THR A 208 -6.11 -15.97 5.82
N ASN A 209 -5.80 -15.11 6.78
CA ASN A 209 -6.74 -14.54 7.75
C ASN A 209 -7.04 -13.05 7.49
N ASP A 210 -6.87 -12.59 6.25
CA ASP A 210 -7.22 -11.22 5.87
C ASP A 210 -8.75 -11.04 5.89
N ASN A 211 -9.22 -10.25 6.86
CA ASN A 211 -10.64 -9.92 7.03
C ASN A 211 -11.04 -8.59 6.35
N ALA A 212 -10.09 -7.86 5.80
CA ALA A 212 -10.35 -6.62 5.05
C ALA A 212 -10.54 -6.89 3.55
N ILE A 213 -9.73 -7.78 2.99
CA ILE A 213 -9.82 -8.20 1.58
C ILE A 213 -9.84 -9.72 1.53
N SER A 214 -10.91 -10.28 0.99
CA SER A 214 -11.08 -11.74 0.98
C SER A 214 -10.14 -12.44 0.00
N ALA A 215 -9.88 -13.72 0.25
CA ALA A 215 -9.10 -14.58 -0.62
C ALA A 215 -9.64 -14.63 -2.06
N GLU A 216 -10.96 -14.60 -2.23
CA GLU A 216 -11.61 -14.59 -3.55
C GLU A 216 -11.25 -13.33 -4.35
N ARG A 217 -11.12 -12.16 -3.67
CA ARG A 217 -10.72 -10.90 -4.30
C ARG A 217 -9.24 -10.93 -4.71
N ALA A 218 -8.37 -11.51 -3.90
CA ALA A 218 -6.97 -11.75 -4.25
C ALA A 218 -6.85 -12.68 -5.46
N GLU A 219 -7.65 -13.75 -5.49
CA GLU A 219 -7.74 -14.66 -6.63
C GLU A 219 -8.25 -13.98 -7.91
N ALA A 220 -9.28 -13.11 -7.79
CA ALA A 220 -9.80 -12.35 -8.90
C ALA A 220 -8.74 -11.37 -9.45
N LEU A 221 -8.03 -10.67 -8.58
CA LEU A 221 -6.91 -9.82 -8.94
C LEU A 221 -5.84 -10.59 -9.73
N ARG A 222 -5.38 -11.71 -9.17
CA ARG A 222 -4.37 -12.56 -9.81
C ARG A 222 -4.85 -13.06 -11.18
N LYS A 223 -6.09 -13.51 -11.31
CA LYS A 223 -6.66 -14.01 -12.57
C LYS A 223 -6.83 -12.93 -13.62
N GLY A 224 -7.13 -11.70 -13.21
CA GLY A 224 -7.29 -10.55 -14.11
C GLY A 224 -5.96 -10.07 -14.71
N LEU A 225 -4.86 -10.22 -13.99
CA LEU A 225 -3.52 -9.83 -14.44
C LEU A 225 -2.94 -10.91 -15.40
N ARG A 226 -2.45 -10.49 -16.58
CA ARG A 226 -1.96 -11.42 -17.61
C ARG A 226 -0.73 -12.21 -17.19
N ASN A 227 0.19 -11.56 -16.48
CA ASN A 227 1.51 -12.09 -16.15
C ASN A 227 1.73 -12.18 -14.63
N ALA A 228 0.67 -12.46 -13.85
CA ALA A 228 0.81 -12.68 -12.42
C ALA A 228 1.24 -14.11 -12.09
N GLU A 229 2.21 -14.23 -11.19
CA GLU A 229 2.61 -15.52 -10.62
C GLU A 229 1.49 -16.12 -9.75
N PRO A 230 1.57 -17.40 -9.39
CA PRO A 230 0.69 -17.97 -8.36
C PRO A 230 0.73 -17.14 -7.07
N ILE A 231 -0.41 -17.02 -6.39
CA ILE A 231 -0.48 -16.27 -5.14
C ILE A 231 0.43 -16.90 -4.09
N VAL A 232 1.20 -16.07 -3.41
CA VAL A 232 1.93 -16.44 -2.21
C VAL A 232 0.99 -16.28 -1.02
N TRP A 233 0.46 -17.39 -0.54
CA TRP A 233 -0.38 -17.40 0.65
C TRP A 233 0.48 -17.33 1.90
N VAL A 234 0.16 -16.41 2.81
CA VAL A 234 0.84 -16.25 4.10
C VAL A 234 -0.08 -16.80 5.19
N ASP A 235 0.18 -18.03 5.60
CA ASP A 235 -0.67 -18.73 6.55
C ASP A 235 -0.75 -18.01 7.90
N GLY A 236 -1.97 -17.81 8.39
CA GLY A 236 -2.26 -17.15 9.66
C GLY A 236 -2.14 -15.62 9.64
N ALA A 237 -1.58 -15.00 8.59
CA ALA A 237 -1.46 -13.55 8.51
C ALA A 237 -2.81 -12.88 8.27
N ALA A 238 -3.03 -11.75 8.96
CA ALA A 238 -4.11 -10.82 8.69
C ALA A 238 -3.75 -9.88 7.53
N HIS A 239 -4.41 -8.73 7.43
CA HIS A 239 -4.31 -7.78 6.31
C HIS A 239 -2.93 -7.12 6.12
N ALA A 240 -2.01 -7.16 7.10
CA ALA A 240 -0.66 -6.61 6.98
C ALA A 240 0.40 -7.72 7.00
N ALA A 241 0.32 -8.68 6.08
CA ALA A 241 1.17 -9.86 6.04
C ALA A 241 2.67 -9.53 5.97
N ASN A 242 3.05 -8.48 5.22
CA ASN A 242 4.44 -8.03 5.12
C ASN A 242 5.02 -7.50 6.43
N LEU A 243 4.17 -6.93 7.29
CA LEU A 243 4.56 -6.39 8.58
C LEU A 243 4.70 -7.51 9.62
N THR A 244 3.70 -8.40 9.68
CA THR A 244 3.60 -9.41 10.74
C THR A 244 4.34 -10.70 10.44
N HIS A 245 4.48 -11.07 9.16
CA HIS A 245 5.11 -12.30 8.70
C HIS A 245 6.24 -12.05 7.69
N PRO A 246 7.17 -11.12 7.95
CA PRO A 246 8.23 -10.77 6.99
C PRO A 246 9.11 -11.96 6.62
N HIS A 247 9.28 -12.94 7.52
CA HIS A 247 10.05 -14.15 7.28
C HIS A 247 9.41 -15.08 6.22
N VAL A 248 8.10 -15.00 6.02
CA VAL A 248 7.37 -15.72 4.97
C VAL A 248 7.29 -14.90 3.68
N VAL A 249 7.08 -13.58 3.81
CA VAL A 249 6.90 -12.66 2.68
C VAL A 249 8.21 -12.36 1.94
N ASN A 250 9.30 -12.11 2.67
CA ASN A 250 10.55 -11.61 2.07
C ASN A 250 11.24 -12.61 1.12
N PRO A 251 11.30 -13.93 1.37
CA PRO A 251 11.97 -14.85 0.46
C PRO A 251 11.32 -14.91 -0.94
N PRO A 252 10.01 -15.16 -1.10
CA PRO A 252 9.39 -15.17 -2.43
C PRO A 252 9.38 -13.80 -3.09
N LEU A 253 9.22 -12.70 -2.32
CA LEU A 253 9.35 -11.34 -2.83
C LEU A 253 10.74 -11.10 -3.43
N ARG A 254 11.80 -11.44 -2.71
CA ARG A 254 13.19 -11.32 -3.19
C ARG A 254 13.42 -12.15 -4.45
N ALA A 255 12.99 -13.41 -4.44
CA ALA A 255 13.13 -14.29 -5.60
C ALA A 255 12.39 -13.76 -6.85
N PHE A 256 11.21 -13.16 -6.67
CA PHE A 256 10.50 -12.48 -7.74
C PHE A 256 11.29 -11.29 -8.27
N LEU A 257 11.74 -10.39 -7.39
CA LEU A 257 12.49 -9.19 -7.76
C LEU A 257 13.78 -9.53 -8.52
N GLU A 258 14.49 -10.58 -8.14
CA GLU A 258 15.72 -11.03 -8.81
C GLU A 258 15.47 -11.50 -10.25
N ARG A 259 14.22 -11.87 -10.61
CA ARG A 259 13.86 -12.27 -11.98
C ARG A 259 13.40 -11.11 -12.86
N VAL A 260 12.79 -10.06 -12.26
CA VAL A 260 12.05 -9.03 -13.03
C VAL A 260 12.63 -7.63 -12.95
N ALA A 261 13.51 -7.35 -12.01
CA ALA A 261 14.03 -6.01 -11.74
C ALA A 261 15.27 -5.63 -12.57
#